data_36d33526c7b534acbaefe4174ee47e6d
#
_entry.id   36d33526c7b534acbaefe4174ee47e6d
#
_cell.length_a   1.000
_cell.length_b   1.000
_cell.length_c   1.000
_cell.angle_alpha   90.00
_cell.angle_beta   90.00
_cell.angle_gamma   90.00
#
_symmetry.space_group_name_H-M   'P 1'
#
loop_
_entity.id
_entity.type
_entity.pdbx_description
1 polymer ?
#
loop_
_entity_poly.entity_id
_entity_poly.type
_entity_poly.pdbx_seq_one_letter_code
_entity_poly.pdbx_strand_id
1 'polypeptide(L)'
;FPGKKEGTTYEKLAYAVVEELQKVADFYIDLHSGDDYEKLTPYVYYAGKAAPEVMKISRQMAEQVDVPYMVKSEVSSGGSYNYAASCGIPSVLLERGGMGAWETEEVRSMKRDVRSILRFLGIYDGHRSMRKYYPLNVTDVQYQSASYTGLWYPQKKAGDLFTEGEILGYVKDYEDNILETCTSYGDGVILYQTGSLQVIKDGPMVAYGRISYEEDDRKEKIAAYWTKRSDSFLEQRRAELHSPLAKRWLEEIEKYLPKKALSPEKKIEDESKERKDAVAKIKEKETGNGKLKILDVGCGTGFFTILLAKQGHQVTG
;
A
#
# COMPACT_ATOMS: atom_id res chain seq x y z
N PHE A 1 26.76 10.34 7.74
CA PHE A 1 27.11 9.34 8.74
C PHE A 1 28.35 8.58 8.28
N PRO A 2 29.27 8.21 9.21
CA PRO A 2 29.08 8.12 10.67
C PRO A 2 29.33 9.42 11.45
N GLY A 3 29.74 10.53 10.83
CA GLY A 3 30.14 11.73 11.50
C GLY A 3 31.60 11.69 12.03
N LYS A 4 31.99 12.72 12.79
CA LYS A 4 33.32 12.85 13.39
C LYS A 4 33.24 13.51 14.75
N LYS A 5 33.98 12.99 15.73
CA LYS A 5 34.03 13.49 17.11
C LYS A 5 34.47 14.96 17.19
N GLU A 6 35.43 15.34 16.36
CA GLU A 6 36.02 16.69 16.30
C GLU A 6 35.61 17.44 15.00
N GLY A 7 34.45 17.08 14.43
CA GLY A 7 33.94 17.71 13.23
C GLY A 7 33.07 18.94 13.44
N THR A 8 32.32 19.30 12.40
CA THR A 8 31.26 20.33 12.47
C THR A 8 30.16 19.91 13.45
N THR A 9 29.24 20.80 13.77
CA THR A 9 28.09 20.52 14.66
C THR A 9 27.30 19.29 14.17
N TYR A 10 27.03 19.19 12.85
CA TYR A 10 26.31 18.05 12.26
C TYR A 10 27.11 16.75 12.31
N GLU A 11 28.44 16.82 12.06
CA GLU A 11 29.30 15.63 12.18
C GLU A 11 29.39 15.13 13.62
N LYS A 12 29.45 16.04 14.61
CA LYS A 12 29.43 15.69 16.04
C LYS A 12 28.11 15.03 16.44
N LEU A 13 26.98 15.57 15.95
CA LEU A 13 25.66 14.99 16.22
C LEU A 13 25.56 13.59 15.60
N ALA A 14 25.93 13.43 14.33
CA ALA A 14 25.94 12.13 13.67
C ALA A 14 26.84 11.11 14.40
N TYR A 15 28.03 11.55 14.86
CA TYR A 15 28.92 10.73 15.64
C TYR A 15 28.27 10.29 16.96
N ALA A 16 27.62 11.18 17.69
CA ALA A 16 26.93 10.87 18.94
C ALA A 16 25.79 9.86 18.71
N VAL A 17 25.00 10.03 17.66
CA VAL A 17 23.92 9.07 17.29
C VAL A 17 24.49 7.66 17.04
N VAL A 18 25.63 7.57 16.35
CA VAL A 18 26.28 6.25 16.10
C VAL A 18 26.78 5.64 17.40
N GLU A 19 27.52 6.41 18.19
CA GLU A 19 28.15 5.89 19.41
C GLU A 19 27.15 5.50 20.51
N GLU A 20 26.11 6.33 20.71
CA GLU A 20 25.20 6.18 21.86
C GLU A 20 23.95 5.35 21.51
N LEU A 21 23.51 5.33 20.24
CA LEU A 21 22.27 4.70 19.84
C LEU A 21 22.50 3.51 18.89
N GLN A 22 23.15 3.72 17.75
CA GLN A 22 23.27 2.67 16.75
C GLN A 22 24.08 1.46 17.23
N LYS A 23 25.17 1.66 17.97
CA LYS A 23 26.01 0.56 18.47
C LYS A 23 25.30 -0.41 19.40
N VAL A 24 24.20 -0.01 20.01
CA VAL A 24 23.40 -0.84 20.94
C VAL A 24 22.06 -1.25 20.38
N ALA A 25 21.77 -0.88 19.14
CA ALA A 25 20.48 -1.14 18.50
C ALA A 25 20.48 -2.49 17.75
N ASP A 26 19.42 -3.26 17.90
CA ASP A 26 19.15 -4.46 17.09
C ASP A 26 18.46 -4.11 15.78
N PHE A 27 17.64 -3.04 15.77
CA PHE A 27 16.90 -2.51 14.61
C PHE A 27 16.91 -0.99 14.64
N TYR A 28 16.78 -0.36 13.47
CA TYR A 28 16.81 1.08 13.36
C TYR A 28 15.65 1.59 12.50
N ILE A 29 14.85 2.51 13.06
CA ILE A 29 13.74 3.15 12.37
C ILE A 29 14.01 4.65 12.39
N ASP A 30 14.27 5.23 11.22
CA ASP A 30 14.46 6.66 11.03
C ASP A 30 13.12 7.30 10.66
N LEU A 31 12.73 8.39 11.32
CA LEU A 31 11.45 9.06 11.11
C LEU A 31 11.70 10.43 10.53
N HIS A 32 11.26 10.62 9.29
CA HIS A 32 11.43 11.85 8.54
C HIS A 32 10.10 12.48 8.13
N SER A 33 10.19 13.74 7.80
CA SER A 33 9.20 14.53 7.11
C SER A 33 9.92 15.29 6.01
N GLY A 34 9.23 15.60 4.91
CA GLY A 34 9.80 16.50 3.90
C GLY A 34 10.21 17.84 4.50
N ASP A 35 11.24 18.45 3.91
CA ASP A 35 11.75 19.76 4.30
C ASP A 35 10.67 20.86 4.22
N ASP A 36 11.01 22.06 4.68
CA ASP A 36 10.11 23.22 4.72
C ASP A 36 9.59 23.65 3.33
N TYR A 37 10.22 23.19 2.27
CA TYR A 37 9.82 23.41 0.87
C TYR A 37 9.43 22.13 0.11
N GLU A 38 9.44 20.95 0.73
CA GLU A 38 9.14 19.70 0.06
C GLU A 38 7.69 19.25 0.23
N LYS A 39 7.05 18.92 -0.89
CA LYS A 39 5.78 18.17 -0.95
C LYS A 39 6.08 16.75 -1.33
N LEU A 40 5.69 15.79 -0.49
CA LEU A 40 5.88 14.36 -0.74
C LEU A 40 4.58 13.57 -0.68
N THR A 41 4.56 12.42 -1.33
CA THR A 41 3.62 11.36 -1.04
C THR A 41 4.22 10.48 0.06
N PRO A 42 3.46 9.93 1.02
CA PRO A 42 4.06 9.05 2.03
C PRO A 42 4.73 7.83 1.41
N TYR A 43 5.95 7.52 1.82
CA TYR A 43 6.69 6.33 1.39
C TYR A 43 7.70 5.89 2.45
N VAL A 44 8.33 4.74 2.25
CA VAL A 44 9.35 4.20 3.14
C VAL A 44 10.58 3.78 2.34
N TYR A 45 11.77 4.21 2.79
CA TYR A 45 13.02 3.64 2.31
C TYR A 45 13.41 2.39 3.10
N TYR A 46 13.99 1.41 2.43
CA TYR A 46 14.67 0.30 3.07
C TYR A 46 16.09 0.14 2.52
N ALA A 47 16.99 -0.36 3.37
CA ALA A 47 18.38 -0.52 2.99
C ALA A 47 18.53 -1.54 1.84
N GLY A 48 19.17 -1.12 0.76
CA GLY A 48 19.41 -1.91 -0.44
C GLY A 48 20.87 -2.26 -0.69
N LYS A 49 21.80 -1.71 0.13
CA LYS A 49 23.24 -2.00 0.08
C LYS A 49 23.77 -2.37 1.46
N ALA A 50 23.56 -3.62 1.86
CA ALA A 50 24.03 -4.19 3.12
C ALA A 50 24.21 -5.72 2.94
N ALA A 51 24.51 -6.42 4.03
CA ALA A 51 24.49 -7.89 4.02
C ALA A 51 23.11 -8.43 3.64
N PRO A 52 23.00 -9.56 2.91
CA PRO A 52 21.72 -10.07 2.39
C PRO A 52 20.62 -10.22 3.44
N GLU A 53 20.94 -10.72 4.64
CA GLU A 53 19.95 -10.86 5.73
C GLU A 53 19.49 -9.51 6.27
N VAL A 54 20.38 -8.52 6.35
CA VAL A 54 20.04 -7.14 6.77
C VAL A 54 19.08 -6.52 5.75
N MET A 55 19.38 -6.62 4.46
CA MET A 55 18.51 -6.12 3.40
C MET A 55 17.14 -6.79 3.41
N LYS A 56 17.11 -8.11 3.61
CA LYS A 56 15.88 -8.89 3.67
C LYS A 56 14.98 -8.44 4.85
N ILE A 57 15.55 -8.30 6.05
CA ILE A 57 14.79 -7.85 7.23
C ILE A 57 14.36 -6.40 7.06
N SER A 58 15.23 -5.51 6.56
CA SER A 58 14.89 -4.11 6.26
C SER A 58 13.70 -4.00 5.29
N ARG A 59 13.68 -4.80 4.22
CA ARG A 59 12.55 -4.89 3.31
C ARG A 59 11.29 -5.39 4.00
N GLN A 60 11.37 -6.44 4.81
CA GLN A 60 10.23 -6.96 5.56
C GLN A 60 9.67 -5.93 6.56
N MET A 61 10.53 -5.12 7.20
CA MET A 61 10.11 -3.97 8.01
C MET A 61 9.36 -2.93 7.18
N ALA A 62 9.88 -2.55 6.00
CA ALA A 62 9.22 -1.62 5.09
C ALA A 62 7.84 -2.13 4.62
N GLU A 63 7.71 -3.42 4.35
CA GLU A 63 6.45 -4.07 3.98
C GLU A 63 5.37 -3.98 5.08
N GLN A 64 5.72 -3.62 6.33
CA GLN A 64 4.74 -3.42 7.42
C GLN A 64 4.15 -2.01 7.45
N VAL A 65 4.73 -1.06 6.75
CA VAL A 65 4.33 0.35 6.76
C VAL A 65 3.08 0.57 5.91
N ASP A 66 2.14 1.39 6.38
CA ASP A 66 0.89 1.69 5.67
C ASP A 66 1.05 2.90 4.75
N VAL A 67 1.91 2.76 3.73
CA VAL A 67 2.20 3.76 2.70
C VAL A 67 2.03 3.15 1.30
N PRO A 68 1.78 3.98 0.27
CA PRO A 68 1.62 3.46 -1.09
C PRO A 68 2.91 2.93 -1.72
N TYR A 69 4.08 3.42 -1.30
CA TYR A 69 5.35 3.09 -1.95
C TYR A 69 6.45 2.74 -0.96
N MET A 70 7.31 1.82 -1.35
CA MET A 70 8.59 1.54 -0.70
C MET A 70 9.73 1.64 -1.70
N VAL A 71 10.83 2.22 -1.27
CA VAL A 71 11.99 2.53 -2.12
C VAL A 71 13.21 1.78 -1.63
N LYS A 72 13.83 1.01 -2.52
CA LYS A 72 15.11 0.38 -2.25
C LYS A 72 16.22 1.43 -2.34
N SER A 73 16.92 1.67 -1.25
CA SER A 73 18.06 2.59 -1.26
C SER A 73 19.30 1.96 -1.90
N GLU A 74 19.86 2.64 -2.87
CA GLU A 74 21.07 2.19 -3.58
C GLU A 74 22.38 2.79 -2.99
N VAL A 75 22.32 3.35 -1.80
CA VAL A 75 23.49 3.88 -1.09
C VAL A 75 23.74 3.13 0.22
N SER A 76 25.02 3.02 0.60
CA SER A 76 25.47 2.33 1.83
C SER A 76 25.92 3.27 2.93
N SER A 77 25.94 4.58 2.67
CA SER A 77 26.39 5.60 3.60
C SER A 77 25.72 6.94 3.29
N GLY A 78 25.94 7.94 4.14
CA GLY A 78 25.33 9.27 4.02
C GLY A 78 24.13 9.44 4.94
N GLY A 79 23.08 8.65 4.78
CA GLY A 79 21.95 8.62 5.70
C GLY A 79 22.21 7.78 6.94
N SER A 80 21.51 8.07 8.04
CA SER A 80 21.65 7.36 9.31
C SER A 80 21.25 5.88 9.19
N TYR A 81 20.09 5.59 8.57
CA TYR A 81 19.59 4.23 8.38
C TYR A 81 20.46 3.40 7.42
N ASN A 82 21.02 4.01 6.37
CA ASN A 82 21.94 3.33 5.45
C ASN A 82 23.22 2.93 6.16
N TYR A 83 23.76 3.83 6.99
CA TYR A 83 24.95 3.53 7.78
C TYR A 83 24.67 2.43 8.81
N ALA A 84 23.54 2.49 9.53
CA ALA A 84 23.12 1.43 10.44
C ALA A 84 23.08 0.06 9.73
N ALA A 85 22.48 0.00 8.53
CA ALA A 85 22.43 -1.22 7.74
C ALA A 85 23.82 -1.72 7.30
N SER A 86 24.72 -0.82 6.94
CA SER A 86 26.12 -1.18 6.59
C SER A 86 26.89 -1.77 7.79
N CYS A 87 26.48 -1.42 9.01
CA CYS A 87 26.99 -1.96 10.26
C CYS A 87 26.26 -3.24 10.72
N GLY A 88 25.33 -3.77 9.93
CA GLY A 88 24.63 -5.02 10.23
C GLY A 88 23.28 -4.84 10.93
N ILE A 89 22.77 -3.62 11.07
CA ILE A 89 21.52 -3.31 11.77
C ILE A 89 20.39 -3.12 10.74
N PRO A 90 19.39 -4.01 10.68
CA PRO A 90 18.25 -3.84 9.78
C PRO A 90 17.54 -2.52 10.03
N SER A 91 17.26 -1.77 8.94
CA SER A 91 16.85 -0.38 9.06
C SER A 91 15.93 0.09 7.95
N VAL A 92 15.05 1.01 8.30
CA VAL A 92 14.14 1.72 7.40
C VAL A 92 14.11 3.21 7.72
N LEU A 93 13.70 4.01 6.74
CA LEU A 93 13.40 5.43 6.92
C LEU A 93 11.99 5.69 6.41
N LEU A 94 11.14 6.26 7.26
CA LEU A 94 9.74 6.59 6.95
C LEU A 94 9.64 8.08 6.60
N GLU A 95 9.00 8.36 5.46
CA GLU A 95 8.74 9.73 4.98
C GLU A 95 7.25 10.04 5.04
N ARG A 96 6.85 11.05 5.85
CA ARG A 96 5.48 11.55 5.95
C ARG A 96 5.46 13.03 6.28
N GLY A 97 4.45 13.75 5.76
CA GLY A 97 4.34 15.18 5.93
C GLY A 97 5.26 15.96 5.00
N GLY A 98 5.50 17.23 5.26
CA GLY A 98 6.34 18.13 4.46
C GLY A 98 5.94 19.57 4.61
N MET A 99 6.59 20.47 3.86
CA MET A 99 6.34 21.94 3.89
C MET A 99 6.60 22.57 5.27
N GLY A 100 7.53 22.00 6.06
CA GLY A 100 7.81 22.47 7.43
C GLY A 100 6.60 22.39 8.37
N ALA A 101 5.54 21.69 7.98
CA ALA A 101 4.28 21.59 8.72
C ALA A 101 4.09 20.18 9.32
N TRP A 102 3.18 20.08 10.25
CA TRP A 102 2.74 18.81 10.79
C TRP A 102 1.20 18.78 10.89
N GLU A 103 0.65 17.59 10.74
CA GLU A 103 -0.78 17.34 10.91
C GLU A 103 -1.02 16.18 11.86
N THR A 104 -2.11 16.27 12.64
CA THR A 104 -2.46 15.25 13.64
C THR A 104 -2.58 13.85 12.98
N GLU A 105 -3.11 13.76 11.76
CA GLU A 105 -3.29 12.48 11.07
C GLU A 105 -1.94 11.90 10.61
N GLU A 106 -0.99 12.72 10.16
CA GLU A 106 0.35 12.27 9.83
C GLU A 106 1.08 11.71 11.06
N VAL A 107 0.99 12.39 12.19
CA VAL A 107 1.53 11.90 13.47
C VAL A 107 0.90 10.58 13.89
N ARG A 108 -0.42 10.43 13.75
CA ARG A 108 -1.12 9.18 14.04
C ARG A 108 -0.68 8.06 13.10
N SER A 109 -0.55 8.35 11.81
CA SER A 109 -0.10 7.41 10.79
C SER A 109 1.32 6.94 11.07
N MET A 110 2.25 7.86 11.33
CA MET A 110 3.63 7.53 11.70
C MET A 110 3.68 6.60 12.93
N LYS A 111 2.88 6.89 13.96
CA LYS A 111 2.77 6.02 15.16
C LYS A 111 2.20 4.64 14.84
N ARG A 112 1.23 4.54 13.91
CA ARG A 112 0.68 3.24 13.46
C ARG A 112 1.75 2.43 12.74
N ASP A 113 2.53 3.07 11.87
CA ASP A 113 3.59 2.45 11.09
C ASP A 113 4.69 1.88 12.00
N VAL A 114 5.20 2.69 12.93
CA VAL A 114 6.17 2.24 13.93
C VAL A 114 5.64 1.03 14.71
N ARG A 115 4.41 1.09 15.23
CA ARG A 115 3.80 -0.05 15.93
C ARG A 115 3.66 -1.30 15.06
N SER A 116 3.41 -1.13 13.76
CA SER A 116 3.33 -2.26 12.81
C SER A 116 4.68 -2.93 12.63
N ILE A 117 5.76 -2.15 12.51
CA ILE A 117 7.12 -2.66 12.47
C ILE A 117 7.47 -3.36 13.79
N LEU A 118 7.23 -2.71 14.95
CA LEU A 118 7.53 -3.30 16.26
C LEU A 118 6.77 -4.60 16.52
N ARG A 119 5.54 -4.70 16.00
CA ARG A 119 4.76 -5.96 16.05
C ARG A 119 5.38 -7.04 15.16
N PHE A 120 5.80 -6.72 13.96
CA PHE A 120 6.50 -7.64 13.07
C PHE A 120 7.78 -8.19 13.72
N LEU A 121 8.51 -7.32 14.42
CA LEU A 121 9.73 -7.67 15.13
C LEU A 121 9.49 -8.44 16.46
N GLY A 122 8.24 -8.64 16.87
CA GLY A 122 7.90 -9.32 18.13
C GLY A 122 8.12 -8.46 19.38
N ILE A 123 8.34 -7.15 19.23
CA ILE A 123 8.62 -6.21 20.34
C ILE A 123 7.30 -5.65 20.93
N TYR A 124 6.26 -5.56 20.14
CA TYR A 124 4.96 -5.00 20.54
C TYR A 124 3.83 -6.00 20.29
N ASP A 125 3.11 -6.35 21.35
CA ASP A 125 1.95 -7.27 21.30
C ASP A 125 0.63 -6.48 21.37
N GLY A 126 0.32 -5.73 20.35
CA GLY A 126 -0.91 -4.95 20.23
C GLY A 126 -1.77 -5.35 19.05
N HIS A 127 -3.01 -4.88 19.02
CA HIS A 127 -3.92 -5.16 17.92
C HIS A 127 -3.35 -4.69 16.57
N ARG A 128 -3.58 -5.49 15.53
CA ARG A 128 -3.22 -5.14 14.16
C ARG A 128 -4.20 -4.11 13.62
N SER A 129 -3.71 -2.94 13.23
CA SER A 129 -4.53 -1.95 12.53
C SER A 129 -4.85 -2.42 11.11
N MET A 130 -6.03 -2.07 10.61
CA MET A 130 -6.32 -2.24 9.18
C MET A 130 -5.38 -1.35 8.38
N ARG A 131 -4.84 -1.89 7.29
CA ARG A 131 -3.95 -1.18 6.37
C ARG A 131 -4.77 -0.68 5.17
N LYS A 132 -4.47 0.53 4.75
CA LYS A 132 -5.00 1.12 3.53
C LYS A 132 -4.15 0.72 2.32
N TYR A 133 -2.83 0.60 2.53
CA TYR A 133 -1.86 0.35 1.48
C TYR A 133 -1.03 -0.90 1.74
N TYR A 134 -0.55 -1.49 0.66
CA TYR A 134 0.53 -2.46 0.60
C TYR A 134 1.58 -1.85 -0.30
N PRO A 135 2.76 -1.45 0.22
CA PRO A 135 3.72 -0.66 -0.52
C PRO A 135 4.13 -1.31 -1.84
N LEU A 136 4.00 -0.55 -2.93
CA LEU A 136 4.57 -0.93 -4.22
C LEU A 136 6.07 -0.60 -4.22
N ASN A 137 6.89 -1.48 -4.78
CA ASN A 137 8.32 -1.25 -4.84
C ASN A 137 8.64 -0.23 -5.93
N VAL A 138 9.41 0.81 -5.57
CA VAL A 138 9.90 1.83 -6.50
C VAL A 138 11.40 1.65 -6.66
N THR A 139 11.85 1.59 -7.90
CA THR A 139 13.25 1.40 -8.30
C THR A 139 13.70 2.54 -9.21
N ASP A 140 14.99 2.57 -9.55
CA ASP A 140 15.58 3.52 -10.48
C ASP A 140 15.21 4.97 -10.15
N VAL A 141 15.27 5.33 -8.86
CA VAL A 141 14.88 6.66 -8.40
C VAL A 141 15.84 7.71 -8.93
N GLN A 142 15.28 8.73 -9.57
CA GLN A 142 15.96 9.91 -10.05
C GLN A 142 15.74 11.06 -9.06
N TYR A 143 16.82 11.67 -8.60
CA TYR A 143 16.83 12.86 -7.77
C TYR A 143 17.29 14.03 -8.63
N GLN A 144 16.35 14.71 -9.26
CA GLN A 144 16.66 15.76 -10.21
C GLN A 144 16.79 17.11 -9.51
N SER A 145 17.95 17.72 -9.69
CA SER A 145 18.23 19.10 -9.30
C SER A 145 17.97 20.05 -10.47
N ALA A 146 17.65 21.30 -10.18
CA ALA A 146 17.44 22.34 -11.19
C ALA A 146 18.77 22.71 -11.89
N SER A 147 18.80 22.74 -13.22
CA SER A 147 19.95 23.17 -14.00
C SER A 147 20.10 24.69 -14.04
N TYR A 148 19.01 25.41 -13.72
CA TYR A 148 18.94 26.88 -13.70
C TYR A 148 18.25 27.38 -12.44
N THR A 149 18.66 28.53 -11.96
CA THR A 149 17.88 29.28 -10.99
C THR A 149 16.68 29.91 -11.70
N GLY A 150 15.48 29.72 -11.19
CA GLY A 150 14.26 30.21 -11.82
C GLY A 150 13.01 29.86 -11.01
N LEU A 151 11.89 29.77 -11.71
CA LEU A 151 10.59 29.46 -11.16
C LEU A 151 10.14 28.06 -11.63
N TRP A 152 9.84 27.18 -10.67
CA TRP A 152 9.39 25.82 -10.93
C TRP A 152 7.88 25.74 -11.13
N TYR A 153 7.48 25.26 -12.29
CA TYR A 153 6.08 25.01 -12.67
C TYR A 153 5.82 23.51 -12.85
N PRO A 154 5.48 22.79 -11.75
CA PRO A 154 5.19 21.36 -11.83
C PRO A 154 3.93 21.09 -12.65
N GLN A 155 3.96 20.09 -13.50
CA GLN A 155 2.82 19.55 -14.24
C GLN A 155 2.22 18.31 -13.54
N LYS A 156 2.93 17.75 -12.59
CA LYS A 156 2.57 16.59 -11.76
C LYS A 156 2.69 16.94 -10.28
N LYS A 157 1.95 16.24 -9.44
CA LYS A 157 2.03 16.36 -7.97
C LYS A 157 2.73 15.13 -7.41
N ALA A 158 3.21 15.23 -6.16
CA ALA A 158 3.67 14.06 -5.43
C ALA A 158 2.55 13.01 -5.33
N GLY A 159 2.87 11.76 -5.68
CA GLY A 159 1.94 10.65 -5.80
C GLY A 159 1.30 10.47 -7.18
N ASP A 160 1.41 11.43 -8.10
CA ASP A 160 0.92 11.27 -9.46
C ASP A 160 1.78 10.26 -10.23
N LEU A 161 1.11 9.44 -11.04
CA LEU A 161 1.75 8.55 -11.99
C LEU A 161 2.11 9.31 -13.27
N PHE A 162 3.12 8.81 -13.95
CA PHE A 162 3.55 9.32 -15.26
C PHE A 162 3.98 8.17 -16.17
N THR A 163 4.01 8.43 -17.45
CA THR A 163 4.55 7.55 -18.49
C THR A 163 5.88 8.09 -19.02
N GLU A 164 6.66 7.22 -19.68
CA GLU A 164 7.96 7.59 -20.26
C GLU A 164 7.84 8.80 -21.19
N GLY A 165 8.75 9.76 -21.04
CA GLY A 165 8.80 10.98 -21.83
C GLY A 165 7.75 12.04 -21.46
N GLU A 166 6.93 11.80 -20.45
CA GLU A 166 5.93 12.78 -19.99
C GLU A 166 6.60 13.95 -19.27
N ILE A 167 6.09 15.16 -19.51
CA ILE A 167 6.63 16.39 -18.89
C ILE A 167 6.19 16.44 -17.45
N LEU A 168 7.18 16.47 -16.54
CA LEU A 168 6.96 16.58 -15.09
C LEU A 168 6.85 18.05 -14.65
N GLY A 169 7.47 18.98 -15.37
CA GLY A 169 7.42 20.40 -15.09
C GLY A 169 8.42 21.23 -15.89
N TYR A 170 8.41 22.53 -15.64
CA TYR A 170 9.28 23.51 -16.29
C TYR A 170 9.97 24.39 -15.26
N VAL A 171 11.24 24.76 -15.53
CA VAL A 171 11.87 25.92 -14.90
C VAL A 171 11.78 27.08 -15.86
N LYS A 172 11.26 28.23 -15.41
CA LYS A 172 11.10 29.43 -16.21
C LYS A 172 11.82 30.62 -15.58
N ASP A 173 12.14 31.62 -16.39
CA ASP A 173 12.57 32.93 -15.90
C ASP A 173 11.37 33.84 -15.55
N TYR A 174 11.63 35.10 -15.18
CA TYR A 174 10.60 36.06 -14.81
C TYR A 174 9.85 36.64 -16.05
N GLU A 175 10.37 36.46 -17.25
CA GLU A 175 9.75 36.80 -18.53
C GLU A 175 8.92 35.64 -19.12
N ASP A 176 8.75 34.56 -18.36
CA ASP A 176 7.99 33.33 -18.74
C ASP A 176 8.69 32.47 -19.83
N ASN A 177 9.98 32.72 -20.12
CA ASN A 177 10.74 31.84 -21.02
C ASN A 177 11.09 30.53 -20.31
N ILE A 178 10.97 29.42 -21.02
CA ILE A 178 11.34 28.08 -20.50
C ILE A 178 12.88 27.96 -20.52
N LEU A 179 13.47 27.82 -19.34
CA LEU A 179 14.91 27.57 -19.15
C LEU A 179 15.23 26.08 -19.14
N GLU A 180 14.31 25.26 -18.61
CA GLU A 180 14.47 23.81 -18.49
C GLU A 180 13.11 23.12 -18.60
N THR A 181 13.06 22.01 -19.31
CA THR A 181 11.92 21.07 -19.33
C THR A 181 12.35 19.79 -18.66
N CYS A 182 11.69 19.46 -17.54
CA CYS A 182 11.88 18.21 -16.85
C CYS A 182 10.97 17.14 -17.43
N THR A 183 11.53 16.08 -18.01
CA THR A 183 10.81 14.93 -18.55
C THR A 183 11.11 13.66 -17.78
N SER A 184 10.13 12.77 -17.70
CA SER A 184 10.27 11.49 -17.01
C SER A 184 11.17 10.52 -17.80
N TYR A 185 11.85 9.67 -17.04
CA TYR A 185 12.61 8.53 -17.53
C TYR A 185 11.90 7.23 -17.15
N GLY A 186 11.18 6.63 -18.09
CA GLY A 186 10.34 5.45 -17.86
C GLY A 186 9.00 5.78 -17.19
N ASP A 187 8.18 4.77 -16.98
CA ASP A 187 6.88 4.88 -16.27
C ASP A 187 7.11 4.82 -14.76
N GLY A 188 6.36 5.62 -13.98
CA GLY A 188 6.58 5.63 -12.55
C GLY A 188 5.68 6.56 -11.75
N VAL A 189 6.22 7.04 -10.62
CA VAL A 189 5.52 7.89 -9.65
C VAL A 189 6.44 9.02 -9.14
N ILE A 190 5.87 10.20 -8.93
CA ILE A 190 6.53 11.30 -8.24
C ILE A 190 6.55 10.99 -6.73
N LEU A 191 7.73 10.88 -6.13
CA LEU A 191 7.89 10.66 -4.70
C LEU A 191 7.78 11.98 -3.94
N TYR A 192 8.55 12.97 -4.33
CA TYR A 192 8.46 14.33 -3.80
C TYR A 192 8.90 15.36 -4.82
N GLN A 193 8.56 16.62 -4.56
CA GLN A 193 9.03 17.75 -5.32
C GLN A 193 9.05 19.03 -4.47
N THR A 194 9.83 20.03 -4.91
CA THR A 194 9.77 21.34 -4.25
C THR A 194 8.36 21.92 -4.37
N GLY A 195 7.82 22.37 -3.25
CA GLY A 195 6.57 23.11 -3.16
C GLY A 195 6.76 24.61 -3.25
N SER A 196 8.01 25.07 -3.20
CA SER A 196 8.40 26.47 -3.45
C SER A 196 8.31 26.77 -4.94
N LEU A 197 7.88 27.99 -5.28
CA LEU A 197 7.92 28.44 -6.66
C LEU A 197 9.36 28.64 -7.13
N GLN A 198 10.24 29.12 -6.25
CA GLN A 198 11.65 29.37 -6.57
C GLN A 198 12.45 28.06 -6.49
N VAL A 199 13.29 27.84 -7.49
CA VAL A 199 14.37 26.86 -7.47
C VAL A 199 15.71 27.54 -7.72
N ILE A 200 16.75 27.02 -7.09
CA ILE A 200 18.13 27.50 -7.24
C ILE A 200 18.90 26.45 -8.01
N LYS A 201 19.78 26.87 -8.92
CA LYS A 201 20.65 25.96 -9.65
C LYS A 201 21.35 25.00 -8.69
N ASP A 202 21.40 23.72 -9.06
CA ASP A 202 21.91 22.58 -8.29
C ASP A 202 21.10 22.26 -7.01
N GLY A 203 20.02 23.02 -6.73
CA GLY A 203 19.08 22.71 -5.64
C GLY A 203 18.10 21.58 -6.01
N PRO A 204 17.54 20.87 -5.01
CA PRO A 204 16.58 19.79 -5.24
C PRO A 204 15.31 20.31 -5.91
N MET A 205 14.79 19.57 -6.89
CA MET A 205 13.61 19.96 -7.66
C MET A 205 12.51 18.89 -7.59
N VAL A 206 12.80 17.68 -8.04
CA VAL A 206 11.84 16.58 -8.05
C VAL A 206 12.54 15.24 -7.91
N ALA A 207 11.95 14.34 -7.13
CA ALA A 207 12.34 12.94 -7.08
C ALA A 207 11.20 12.05 -7.56
N TYR A 208 11.53 11.12 -8.44
CA TYR A 208 10.59 10.18 -9.04
C TYR A 208 11.26 8.84 -9.32
N GLY A 209 10.50 7.78 -9.42
CA GLY A 209 11.04 6.47 -9.68
C GLY A 209 10.05 5.55 -10.39
N ARG A 210 10.58 4.45 -10.93
CA ARG A 210 9.80 3.44 -11.65
C ARG A 210 9.09 2.53 -10.66
N ILE A 211 7.79 2.30 -10.87
CA ILE A 211 7.09 1.27 -10.10
C ILE A 211 7.48 -0.09 -10.64
N SER A 212 8.16 -0.86 -9.80
CA SER A 212 8.47 -2.26 -10.11
C SER A 212 7.32 -3.13 -9.62
N TYR A 213 6.57 -3.64 -10.54
CA TYR A 213 5.63 -4.72 -10.26
C TYR A 213 6.47 -6.01 -10.21
N GLU A 214 6.92 -6.39 -9.01
CA GLU A 214 7.45 -7.74 -8.78
C GLU A 214 6.31 -8.76 -8.91
N GLU A 215 5.62 -8.72 -10.04
CA GLU A 215 4.43 -9.51 -10.31
C GLU A 215 4.79 -10.98 -10.44
N ASP A 216 5.93 -11.29 -11.04
CA ASP A 216 6.28 -12.66 -11.38
C ASP A 216 6.64 -13.47 -10.13
N ASP A 217 7.48 -12.95 -9.25
CA ASP A 217 7.92 -13.69 -8.06
C ASP A 217 6.81 -13.87 -7.01
N ARG A 218 5.90 -12.91 -6.89
CA ARG A 218 4.77 -12.97 -5.94
C ARG A 218 3.64 -13.82 -6.47
N LYS A 219 3.31 -13.72 -7.76
CA LYS A 219 2.33 -14.58 -8.43
C LYS A 219 2.81 -16.02 -8.47
N GLU A 220 4.08 -16.25 -8.79
CA GLU A 220 4.69 -17.58 -8.78
C GLU A 220 4.70 -18.18 -7.36
N LYS A 221 5.06 -17.43 -6.33
CA LYS A 221 4.99 -17.88 -4.93
C LYS A 221 3.57 -18.18 -4.48
N ILE A 222 2.60 -17.34 -4.84
CA ILE A 222 1.18 -17.57 -4.57
C ILE A 222 0.70 -18.81 -5.34
N ALA A 223 1.02 -18.93 -6.61
CA ALA A 223 0.67 -20.06 -7.43
C ALA A 223 1.29 -21.36 -6.88
N ALA A 224 2.58 -21.35 -6.56
CA ALA A 224 3.29 -22.48 -5.96
C ALA A 224 2.70 -22.86 -4.58
N TYR A 225 2.35 -21.90 -3.74
CA TYR A 225 1.68 -22.15 -2.45
C TYR A 225 0.33 -22.82 -2.64
N TRP A 226 -0.51 -22.32 -3.54
CA TRP A 226 -1.83 -22.90 -3.80
C TRP A 226 -1.74 -24.24 -4.53
N THR A 227 -0.81 -24.41 -5.47
CA THR A 227 -0.54 -25.69 -6.14
C THR A 227 -0.14 -26.76 -5.12
N LYS A 228 0.77 -26.44 -4.21
CA LYS A 228 1.21 -27.37 -3.14
C LYS A 228 0.09 -27.73 -2.16
N ARG A 229 -0.86 -26.82 -1.95
CA ARG A 229 -2.00 -27.03 -1.03
C ARG A 229 -3.26 -27.56 -1.70
N SER A 230 -3.35 -27.51 -3.04
CA SER A 230 -4.59 -27.80 -3.76
C SER A 230 -5.16 -29.16 -3.42
N ASP A 231 -4.35 -30.20 -3.42
CA ASP A 231 -4.81 -31.58 -3.19
C ASP A 231 -5.30 -31.79 -1.76
N SER A 232 -4.50 -31.40 -0.77
CA SER A 232 -4.90 -31.51 0.64
C SER A 232 -6.08 -30.59 0.98
N PHE A 233 -6.18 -29.43 0.37
CA PHE A 233 -7.29 -28.50 0.55
C PHE A 233 -8.58 -29.04 -0.08
N LEU A 234 -8.48 -29.67 -1.26
CA LEU A 234 -9.61 -30.31 -1.93
C LEU A 234 -10.15 -31.49 -1.11
N GLU A 235 -9.26 -32.33 -0.60
CA GLU A 235 -9.64 -33.48 0.26
C GLU A 235 -10.31 -33.02 1.56
N GLN A 236 -9.73 -32.00 2.20
CA GLN A 236 -10.29 -31.39 3.41
C GLN A 236 -11.69 -30.82 3.15
N ARG A 237 -11.89 -30.07 2.05
CA ARG A 237 -13.18 -29.49 1.70
C ARG A 237 -14.22 -30.57 1.31
N ARG A 238 -13.80 -31.64 0.67
CA ARG A 238 -14.68 -32.80 0.41
C ARG A 238 -15.13 -33.46 1.71
N ALA A 239 -14.22 -33.66 2.66
CA ALA A 239 -14.55 -34.20 3.97
C ALA A 239 -15.52 -33.27 4.74
N GLU A 240 -15.29 -31.95 4.71
CA GLU A 240 -16.17 -30.95 5.34
C GLU A 240 -17.60 -30.97 4.76
N LEU A 241 -17.78 -31.17 3.44
CA LEU A 241 -19.11 -31.28 2.82
C LEU A 241 -19.96 -32.42 3.38
N HIS A 242 -19.34 -33.45 3.94
CA HIS A 242 -20.01 -34.61 4.53
C HIS A 242 -19.97 -34.59 6.07
N SER A 243 -19.52 -33.51 6.67
CA SER A 243 -19.39 -33.36 8.11
C SER A 243 -20.51 -32.47 8.70
N PRO A 244 -20.70 -32.46 10.03
CA PRO A 244 -21.62 -31.55 10.71
C PRO A 244 -21.27 -30.04 10.46
N LEU A 245 -20.05 -29.74 10.05
CA LEU A 245 -19.63 -28.38 9.71
C LEU A 245 -20.38 -27.83 8.50
N ALA A 246 -20.68 -28.66 7.50
CA ALA A 246 -21.46 -28.25 6.33
C ALA A 246 -22.83 -27.67 6.74
N LYS A 247 -23.50 -28.32 7.69
CA LYS A 247 -24.79 -27.86 8.22
C LYS A 247 -24.66 -26.54 8.96
N ARG A 248 -23.63 -26.39 9.79
CA ARG A 248 -23.36 -25.13 10.53
C ARG A 248 -23.07 -23.96 9.58
N TRP A 249 -22.30 -24.20 8.52
CA TRP A 249 -22.06 -23.20 7.49
C TRP A 249 -23.32 -22.80 6.74
N LEU A 250 -24.19 -23.75 6.42
CA LEU A 250 -25.47 -23.49 5.79
C LEU A 250 -26.36 -22.60 6.69
N GLU A 251 -26.52 -22.98 7.95
CA GLU A 251 -27.27 -22.21 8.94
C GLU A 251 -26.75 -20.78 9.12
N GLU A 252 -25.42 -20.59 9.00
CA GLU A 252 -24.82 -19.27 9.07
C GLU A 252 -25.10 -18.44 7.82
N ILE A 253 -24.94 -19.00 6.63
CA ILE A 253 -25.18 -18.31 5.36
C ILE A 253 -26.68 -17.95 5.21
N GLU A 254 -27.58 -18.85 5.59
CA GLU A 254 -29.03 -18.64 5.51
C GLU A 254 -29.50 -17.40 6.30
N LYS A 255 -28.75 -16.97 7.33
CA LYS A 255 -29.07 -15.73 8.07
C LYS A 255 -28.95 -14.47 7.19
N TYR A 256 -28.09 -14.52 6.17
CA TYR A 256 -27.79 -13.38 5.29
C TYR A 256 -28.47 -13.49 3.93
N LEU A 257 -29.05 -14.64 3.59
CA LEU A 257 -29.85 -14.75 2.38
C LEU A 257 -31.17 -13.99 2.54
N PRO A 258 -31.71 -13.40 1.45
CA PRO A 258 -33.01 -12.75 1.48
C PRO A 258 -34.06 -13.71 1.98
N LYS A 259 -34.67 -13.42 3.13
CA LYS A 259 -35.79 -14.20 3.63
C LYS A 259 -36.92 -14.06 2.64
N LYS A 260 -37.38 -15.16 2.02
CA LYS A 260 -38.63 -15.17 1.30
C LYS A 260 -39.70 -14.69 2.25
N ALA A 261 -40.40 -13.65 1.88
CA ALA A 261 -41.64 -13.31 2.52
C ALA A 261 -42.59 -14.51 2.34
N LEU A 262 -42.70 -15.35 3.35
CA LEU A 262 -43.84 -16.21 3.54
C LEU A 262 -45.00 -15.27 3.76
N SER A 263 -45.70 -14.95 2.69
CA SER A 263 -46.94 -14.16 2.75
C SER A 263 -48.05 -15.04 3.32
N PRO A 264 -48.59 -14.76 4.49
CA PRO A 264 -49.99 -15.03 4.67
C PRO A 264 -50.77 -13.96 3.91
N GLU A 265 -51.74 -14.40 3.13
CA GLU A 265 -52.70 -13.51 2.44
C GLU A 265 -53.24 -12.47 3.42
N LYS A 266 -52.82 -11.21 3.27
CA LYS A 266 -53.57 -10.06 3.81
C LYS A 266 -54.17 -9.33 2.60
N LYS A 267 -55.49 -9.38 2.53
CA LYS A 267 -56.30 -8.52 1.67
C LYS A 267 -55.81 -7.08 1.82
N ILE A 268 -55.34 -6.50 0.77
CA ILE A 268 -55.19 -5.04 0.64
C ILE A 268 -56.24 -4.61 -0.34
N GLU A 269 -57.28 -3.99 0.18
CA GLU A 269 -58.23 -3.21 -0.57
C GLU A 269 -57.54 -1.88 -0.92
N ASP A 270 -57.71 -1.49 -2.19
CA ASP A 270 -57.51 -0.15 -2.73
C ASP A 270 -56.05 0.36 -2.93
N GLU A 271 -55.51 0.08 -4.10
CA GLU A 271 -54.44 0.89 -4.70
C GLU A 271 -54.60 0.99 -6.23
N SER A 272 -54.26 2.19 -6.79
CA SER A 272 -54.47 2.60 -8.16
C SER A 272 -53.86 1.64 -9.21
N LYS A 273 -54.49 1.61 -10.42
CA LYS A 273 -54.21 0.68 -11.52
C LYS A 273 -52.74 0.66 -11.97
N GLU A 274 -52.04 1.80 -11.92
CA GLU A 274 -50.62 1.90 -12.33
C GLU A 274 -49.65 1.18 -11.38
N ARG A 275 -49.94 1.13 -10.07
CA ARG A 275 -49.14 0.34 -9.13
C ARG A 275 -49.33 -1.17 -9.29
N LYS A 276 -50.54 -1.59 -9.71
CA LYS A 276 -50.84 -3.01 -9.95
C LYS A 276 -50.08 -3.56 -11.13
N ASP A 277 -49.85 -2.80 -12.21
CA ASP A 277 -49.08 -3.22 -13.38
C ASP A 277 -47.56 -3.29 -13.09
N ALA A 278 -47.04 -2.39 -12.25
CA ALA A 278 -45.64 -2.43 -11.81
C ALA A 278 -45.36 -3.62 -10.87
N VAL A 279 -46.30 -3.91 -9.95
CA VAL A 279 -46.21 -5.06 -9.03
C VAL A 279 -46.41 -6.40 -9.78
N ALA A 280 -47.27 -6.44 -10.81
CA ALA A 280 -47.45 -7.62 -11.65
C ALA A 280 -46.17 -7.93 -12.47
N LYS A 281 -45.51 -6.93 -13.05
CA LYS A 281 -44.22 -7.11 -13.74
C LYS A 281 -43.07 -7.55 -12.81
N ILE A 282 -43.09 -7.16 -11.54
CA ILE A 282 -42.14 -7.66 -10.52
C ILE A 282 -42.50 -9.09 -10.14
N LYS A 283 -43.78 -9.45 -10.00
CA LYS A 283 -44.25 -10.81 -9.69
C LYS A 283 -43.99 -11.82 -10.81
N GLU A 284 -44.08 -11.44 -12.08
CA GLU A 284 -43.72 -12.32 -13.20
C GLU A 284 -42.22 -12.65 -13.25
N LYS A 285 -41.34 -11.83 -12.69
CA LYS A 285 -39.92 -12.14 -12.53
C LYS A 285 -39.61 -13.00 -11.30
N GLU A 286 -40.56 -13.17 -10.37
CA GLU A 286 -40.38 -13.89 -9.09
C GLU A 286 -40.98 -15.29 -9.04
N THR A 287 -41.58 -15.80 -10.12
CA THR A 287 -42.15 -17.17 -10.16
C THR A 287 -41.12 -18.27 -10.41
N GLY A 288 -40.04 -18.28 -9.64
CA GLY A 288 -39.11 -19.39 -9.49
C GLY A 288 -39.13 -19.87 -8.04
N ASN A 289 -39.93 -20.89 -7.77
CA ASN A 289 -39.93 -21.87 -6.67
C ASN A 289 -38.87 -21.73 -5.54
N GLY A 290 -38.67 -20.57 -5.00
CA GLY A 290 -37.77 -20.29 -3.87
C GLY A 290 -36.27 -20.37 -4.15
N LYS A 291 -35.87 -20.54 -5.37
CA LYS A 291 -34.49 -20.67 -5.77
C LYS A 291 -33.87 -19.30 -6.07
N LEU A 292 -32.76 -18.99 -5.43
CA LEU A 292 -31.99 -17.78 -5.69
C LEU A 292 -30.99 -18.02 -6.80
N LYS A 293 -30.61 -16.97 -7.53
CA LYS A 293 -29.40 -16.92 -8.37
C LYS A 293 -28.30 -16.31 -7.53
N ILE A 294 -27.24 -17.05 -7.30
CA ILE A 294 -26.12 -16.67 -6.41
C ILE A 294 -24.83 -16.70 -7.20
N LEU A 295 -24.01 -15.64 -7.07
CA LEU A 295 -22.65 -15.60 -7.57
C LEU A 295 -21.70 -15.77 -6.38
N ASP A 296 -20.89 -16.84 -6.41
CA ASP A 296 -19.87 -17.14 -5.40
C ASP A 296 -18.51 -16.66 -5.91
N VAL A 297 -18.13 -15.44 -5.54
CA VAL A 297 -16.87 -14.80 -5.96
C VAL A 297 -15.72 -15.33 -5.11
N GLY A 298 -14.72 -15.94 -5.79
CA GLY A 298 -13.61 -16.57 -5.09
C GLY A 298 -13.95 -17.96 -4.54
N CYS A 299 -14.84 -18.68 -5.23
CA CYS A 299 -15.37 -19.97 -4.83
C CYS A 299 -14.31 -21.05 -4.53
N GLY A 300 -13.07 -20.90 -5.00
CA GLY A 300 -11.97 -21.85 -4.81
C GLY A 300 -12.37 -23.27 -5.27
N THR A 301 -12.45 -24.22 -4.34
CA THR A 301 -12.88 -25.61 -4.61
C THR A 301 -14.39 -25.77 -4.73
N GLY A 302 -15.15 -24.70 -4.74
CA GLY A 302 -16.61 -24.70 -4.87
C GLY A 302 -17.37 -25.17 -3.62
N PHE A 303 -16.79 -25.10 -2.43
CA PHE A 303 -17.42 -25.57 -1.21
C PHE A 303 -18.79 -24.94 -0.97
N PHE A 304 -18.88 -23.61 -0.95
CA PHE A 304 -20.16 -22.91 -0.78
C PHE A 304 -21.03 -23.00 -2.01
N THR A 305 -20.46 -22.97 -3.22
CA THR A 305 -21.16 -23.21 -4.48
C THR A 305 -21.93 -24.54 -4.42
N ILE A 306 -21.27 -25.63 -4.02
CA ILE A 306 -21.86 -26.96 -3.92
C ILE A 306 -22.92 -27.01 -2.79
N LEU A 307 -22.62 -26.39 -1.65
CA LEU A 307 -23.52 -26.37 -0.49
C LEU A 307 -24.86 -25.70 -0.83
N LEU A 308 -24.80 -24.51 -1.45
CA LEU A 308 -25.98 -23.75 -1.85
C LEU A 308 -26.72 -24.39 -3.03
N ALA A 309 -25.99 -25.02 -3.97
CA ALA A 309 -26.60 -25.76 -5.07
C ALA A 309 -27.39 -26.99 -4.56
N LYS A 310 -26.90 -27.69 -3.52
CA LYS A 310 -27.63 -28.77 -2.86
C LYS A 310 -28.94 -28.32 -2.21
N GLN A 311 -29.08 -27.06 -1.83
CA GLN A 311 -30.32 -26.44 -1.36
C GLN A 311 -31.23 -26.01 -2.51
N GLY A 312 -30.83 -26.26 -3.75
CA GLY A 312 -31.61 -25.98 -4.94
C GLY A 312 -31.44 -24.58 -5.52
N HIS A 313 -30.51 -23.76 -5.01
CA HIS A 313 -30.18 -22.48 -5.61
C HIS A 313 -29.43 -22.64 -6.94
N GLN A 314 -29.55 -21.66 -7.83
CA GLN A 314 -28.73 -21.58 -9.04
C GLN A 314 -27.45 -20.79 -8.69
N VAL A 315 -26.34 -21.50 -8.53
CA VAL A 315 -25.08 -20.90 -8.10
C VAL A 315 -24.07 -20.94 -9.24
N THR A 316 -23.38 -19.82 -9.44
CA THR A 316 -22.24 -19.68 -10.35
C THR A 316 -21.02 -19.30 -9.50
N GLY A 317 -19.93 -20.04 -9.65
CA GLY A 317 -18.67 -19.82 -8.93
C GLY A 317 -17.47 -20.00 -9.84
#